data_35c9d4382d9fb601195117db34ccdf90
#
_entry.id   35c9d4382d9fb601195117db34ccdf90
#
_cell.length_a   1.000
_cell.length_b   1.000
_cell.length_c   1.000
_cell.angle_alpha   90.00
_cell.angle_beta   90.00
_cell.angle_gamma   90.00
#
_symmetry.space_group_name_H-M   'P 1'
#
loop_
_entity.id
_entity.type
_entity.pdbx_description
1 polymer ?
#
loop_
_entity_poly.entity_id
_entity_poly.type
_entity_poly.pdbx_seq_one_letter_code
_entity_poly.pdbx_strand_id
1 'polypeptide(L)'
;MHAAKNDLPVGMEIPDILTSRQAQWAEMNVAVENIAIGDATDFFAAKLPDGRCQCPHWGYVIKGRLRVKYADHDEVISAGEVYYLAPGHIPVVEQALEVVEFSPLADYEKTTAALMG
;
A
#
# COMPACT_ATOMS: atom_id res chain seq x y z
N MET A 1 -7.76 10.69 -18.78
CA MET A 1 -8.74 10.49 -17.69
C MET A 1 -8.11 10.92 -16.38
N HIS A 2 -8.91 11.32 -15.43
CA HIS A 2 -8.44 11.81 -14.13
C HIS A 2 -9.63 11.83 -13.16
N ALA A 3 -9.32 11.91 -11.87
CA ALA A 3 -10.35 12.01 -10.84
C ALA A 3 -9.77 12.70 -9.60
N ALA A 4 -10.63 13.44 -8.89
CA ALA A 4 -10.27 13.91 -7.56
C ALA A 4 -10.34 12.73 -6.57
N LYS A 5 -9.56 12.80 -5.51
CA LYS A 5 -9.51 11.75 -4.48
C LYS A 5 -10.92 11.33 -4.03
N ASN A 6 -11.77 12.29 -3.69
CA ASN A 6 -13.10 11.98 -3.14
C ASN A 6 -14.09 11.45 -4.19
N ASP A 7 -13.75 11.53 -5.47
CA ASP A 7 -14.55 10.97 -6.55
C ASP A 7 -14.17 9.53 -6.89
N LEU A 8 -13.04 9.05 -6.36
CA LEU A 8 -12.65 7.66 -6.49
C LEU A 8 -13.45 6.79 -5.51
N PRO A 9 -14.02 5.67 -5.96
CA PRO A 9 -14.75 4.78 -5.07
C PRO A 9 -13.82 4.09 -4.08
N VAL A 10 -14.35 3.74 -2.91
CA VAL A 10 -13.63 2.90 -1.96
C VAL A 10 -13.59 1.49 -2.52
N GLY A 11 -12.40 1.02 -2.87
CA GLY A 11 -12.17 -0.30 -3.43
C GLY A 11 -11.71 -1.34 -2.40
N MET A 12 -11.10 -0.88 -1.32
CA MET A 12 -10.69 -1.74 -0.22
C MET A 12 -10.80 -0.96 1.09
N GLU A 13 -11.31 -1.63 2.11
CA GLU A 13 -11.37 -1.05 3.45
C GLU A 13 -11.13 -2.15 4.48
N ILE A 14 -10.22 -1.87 5.41
CA ILE A 14 -10.05 -2.64 6.63
C ILE A 14 -10.40 -1.66 7.76
N PRO A 15 -11.53 -1.87 8.48
CA PRO A 15 -12.00 -0.93 9.49
C PRO A 15 -10.89 -0.53 10.48
N ASP A 16 -10.77 0.78 10.72
CA ASP A 16 -9.79 1.40 11.62
C ASP A 16 -8.32 1.26 11.18
N ILE A 17 -8.04 0.63 10.04
CA ILE A 17 -6.68 0.39 9.55
C ILE A 17 -6.43 1.06 8.22
N LEU A 18 -7.24 0.74 7.20
CA LEU A 18 -6.97 1.15 5.82
C LEU A 18 -8.24 1.53 5.08
N THR A 19 -8.21 2.65 4.38
CA THR A 19 -9.19 2.99 3.36
C THR A 19 -8.45 3.26 2.07
N SER A 20 -8.78 2.53 1.00
CA SER A 20 -8.19 2.71 -0.32
C SER A 20 -9.26 3.11 -1.31
N ARG A 21 -9.13 4.34 -1.85
CA ARG A 21 -9.97 4.85 -2.93
C ARG A 21 -9.23 4.61 -4.23
N GLN A 22 -9.86 3.95 -5.19
CA GLN A 22 -9.17 3.36 -6.33
C GLN A 22 -9.89 3.52 -7.65
N ALA A 23 -9.08 3.48 -8.72
CA ALA A 23 -9.54 3.24 -10.08
C ALA A 23 -8.57 2.30 -10.77
N GLN A 24 -9.05 1.54 -11.75
CA GLN A 24 -8.22 0.65 -12.56
C GLN A 24 -8.10 1.28 -13.94
N TRP A 25 -6.92 1.82 -14.24
CA TRP A 25 -6.62 2.50 -15.49
C TRP A 25 -5.45 1.84 -16.19
N ALA A 26 -5.66 1.39 -17.43
CA ALA A 26 -4.59 0.87 -18.29
C ALA A 26 -3.74 -0.20 -17.58
N GLU A 27 -4.38 -1.19 -16.99
CA GLU A 27 -3.75 -2.32 -16.28
C GLU A 27 -3.01 -1.91 -14.99
N MET A 28 -3.26 -0.71 -14.49
CA MET A 28 -2.72 -0.24 -13.22
C MET A 28 -3.84 -0.02 -12.23
N ASN A 29 -3.61 -0.41 -10.98
CA ASN A 29 -4.44 0.05 -9.87
C ASN A 29 -3.89 1.39 -9.41
N VAL A 30 -4.73 2.41 -9.46
CA VAL A 30 -4.39 3.78 -9.04
C VAL A 30 -5.15 4.04 -7.75
N ALA A 31 -4.44 4.32 -6.67
CA ALA A 31 -5.06 4.43 -5.35
C ALA A 31 -4.61 5.68 -4.60
N VAL A 32 -5.54 6.23 -3.83
CA VAL A 32 -5.23 7.15 -2.73
C VAL A 32 -5.60 6.42 -1.46
N GLU A 33 -4.61 6.19 -0.60
CA GLU A 33 -4.80 5.36 0.60
C GLU A 33 -4.54 6.16 1.86
N ASN A 34 -5.37 5.91 2.86
CA ASN A 34 -5.20 6.39 4.23
C ASN A 34 -5.00 5.18 5.12
N ILE A 35 -3.88 5.16 5.85
CA ILE A 35 -3.48 4.01 6.66
C ILE A 35 -3.13 4.48 8.06
N ALA A 36 -3.73 3.84 9.07
CA ALA A 36 -3.46 4.14 10.47
C ALA A 36 -2.06 3.64 10.89
N ILE A 37 -1.54 4.22 11.96
CA ILE A 37 -0.31 3.73 12.60
C ILE A 37 -0.45 2.24 12.90
N GLY A 38 0.55 1.45 12.52
CA GLY A 38 0.54 0.02 12.74
C GLY A 38 1.64 -0.70 11.99
N ASP A 39 1.89 -1.93 12.40
CA ASP A 39 2.91 -2.81 11.85
C ASP A 39 2.22 -4.00 11.18
N ALA A 40 2.41 -4.17 9.88
CA ALA A 40 1.76 -5.22 9.11
C ALA A 40 2.45 -6.59 9.23
N THR A 41 3.53 -6.72 10.00
CA THR A 41 4.34 -7.94 10.06
C THR A 41 3.50 -9.19 10.37
N ASP A 42 2.69 -9.16 11.42
CA ASP A 42 1.92 -10.34 11.82
C ASP A 42 0.78 -10.64 10.86
N PHE A 43 0.14 -9.60 10.33
CA PHE A 43 -0.93 -9.76 9.35
C PHE A 43 -0.40 -10.40 8.06
N PHE A 44 0.74 -9.92 7.58
CA PHE A 44 1.36 -10.47 6.37
C PHE A 44 1.88 -11.89 6.61
N ALA A 45 2.45 -12.17 7.78
CA ALA A 45 2.92 -13.50 8.13
C ALA A 45 1.79 -14.54 8.07
N ALA A 46 0.58 -14.14 8.46
CA ALA A 46 -0.58 -15.04 8.45
C ALA A 46 -1.20 -15.24 7.06
N LYS A 47 -0.99 -14.31 6.13
CA LYS A 47 -1.75 -14.24 4.87
C LYS A 47 -0.91 -14.38 3.61
N LEU A 48 0.36 -13.97 3.62
CA LEU A 48 1.17 -13.89 2.41
C LEU A 48 2.30 -14.90 2.40
N PRO A 49 2.71 -15.39 1.21
CA PRO A 49 3.89 -16.25 1.08
C PRO A 49 5.12 -15.55 1.66
N ASP A 50 5.89 -16.26 2.48
CA ASP A 50 7.08 -15.72 3.15
C ASP A 50 6.79 -14.52 4.05
N GLY A 51 5.51 -14.21 4.32
CA GLY A 51 5.10 -13.10 5.16
C GLY A 51 5.39 -11.73 4.58
N ARG A 52 5.58 -11.62 3.27
CA ARG A 52 5.99 -10.39 2.60
C ARG A 52 5.13 -10.11 1.39
N CYS A 53 4.87 -8.83 1.13
CA CYS A 53 4.13 -8.42 -0.06
C CYS A 53 5.02 -8.51 -1.30
N GLN A 54 4.57 -9.25 -2.31
CA GLN A 54 5.31 -9.41 -3.56
C GLN A 54 4.85 -8.45 -4.65
N CYS A 55 3.79 -7.68 -4.41
CA CYS A 55 3.30 -6.70 -5.37
C CYS A 55 4.18 -5.45 -5.35
N PRO A 56 4.80 -5.05 -6.47
CA PRO A 56 5.54 -3.80 -6.49
C PRO A 56 4.59 -2.60 -6.46
N HIS A 57 5.05 -1.51 -5.84
CA HIS A 57 4.28 -0.26 -5.78
C HIS A 57 5.18 0.92 -6.08
N TRP A 58 4.63 1.91 -6.78
CA TRP A 58 5.22 3.21 -6.98
C TRP A 58 4.31 4.24 -6.35
N GLY A 59 4.85 5.22 -5.65
CA GLY A 59 3.98 6.17 -5.00
C GLY A 59 4.63 7.46 -4.52
N TYR A 60 3.83 8.22 -3.82
CA TYR A 60 4.20 9.51 -3.23
C TYR A 60 3.51 9.64 -1.87
N VAL A 61 4.28 9.98 -0.85
CA VAL A 61 3.73 10.20 0.49
C VAL A 61 3.22 11.63 0.60
N ILE A 62 1.91 11.78 0.77
CA ILE A 62 1.27 13.07 0.97
C ILE A 62 1.45 13.50 2.42
N LYS A 63 1.30 12.55 3.36
CA LYS A 63 1.30 12.83 4.80
C LYS A 63 1.76 11.59 5.55
N GLY A 64 2.49 11.80 6.63
CA GLY A 64 2.89 10.72 7.54
C GLY A 64 4.29 10.20 7.28
N ARG A 65 4.58 9.03 7.87
CA ARG A 65 5.87 8.37 7.72
C ARG A 65 5.69 6.86 7.68
N LEU A 66 6.34 6.25 6.70
CA LEU A 66 6.30 4.83 6.43
C LEU A 66 7.71 4.23 6.58
N ARG A 67 7.83 3.22 7.44
CA ARG A 67 9.01 2.36 7.44
C ARG A 67 8.70 1.12 6.61
N VAL A 68 9.60 0.77 5.70
CA VAL A 68 9.47 -0.41 4.85
C VAL A 68 10.58 -1.38 5.23
N LYS A 69 10.17 -2.58 5.65
CA LYS A 69 11.12 -3.62 6.06
C LYS A 69 11.33 -4.60 4.91
N TYR A 70 12.58 -4.77 4.51
CA TYR A 70 13.03 -5.81 3.58
C TYR A 70 13.81 -6.89 4.36
N ALA A 71 14.17 -7.97 3.69
CA ALA A 71 14.91 -9.05 4.34
C ALA A 71 16.28 -8.61 4.88
N ASP A 72 16.92 -7.64 4.22
CA ASP A 72 18.30 -7.24 4.49
C ASP A 72 18.46 -5.77 4.92
N HIS A 73 17.39 -4.97 4.84
CA HIS A 73 17.46 -3.55 5.21
C HIS A 73 16.07 -2.97 5.41
N ASP A 74 16.01 -1.79 6.02
CA ASP A 74 14.79 -0.97 6.14
C ASP A 74 14.98 0.33 5.37
N GLU A 75 13.88 0.89 4.90
CA GLU A 75 13.81 2.25 4.35
C GLU A 75 12.77 3.05 5.12
N VAL A 76 13.02 4.34 5.32
CA VAL A 76 12.05 5.25 5.93
C VAL A 76 11.67 6.30 4.91
N ILE A 77 10.37 6.40 4.63
CA ILE A 77 9.82 7.29 3.62
C ILE A 77 8.92 8.29 4.31
N SER A 78 9.19 9.58 4.07
CA SER A 78 8.50 10.68 4.74
C SER A 78 7.65 11.49 3.77
N ALA A 79 6.75 12.30 4.31
CA ALA A 79 5.90 13.19 3.52
C ALA A 79 6.73 14.00 2.52
N GLY A 80 6.25 14.10 1.29
CA GLY A 80 6.91 14.80 0.20
C GLY A 80 7.87 13.94 -0.61
N GLU A 81 8.03 12.66 -0.28
CA GLU A 81 8.96 11.77 -0.99
C GLU A 81 8.23 10.82 -1.93
N VAL A 82 8.82 10.56 -3.09
CA VAL A 82 8.41 9.50 -4.00
C VAL A 82 9.08 8.21 -3.58
N TYR A 83 8.42 7.06 -3.87
CA TYR A 83 8.99 5.78 -3.48
C TYR A 83 8.72 4.69 -4.51
N TYR A 84 9.55 3.67 -4.46
CA TYR A 84 9.31 2.39 -5.08
C TYR A 84 9.42 1.31 -4.00
N LEU A 85 8.35 0.51 -3.83
CA LEU A 85 8.39 -0.66 -2.95
C LEU A 85 8.62 -1.89 -3.80
N ALA A 86 9.83 -2.44 -3.73
CA ALA A 86 10.18 -3.66 -4.43
C ALA A 86 9.46 -4.86 -3.80
N PRO A 87 9.24 -5.94 -4.56
CA PRO A 87 8.72 -7.20 -3.98
C PRO A 87 9.53 -7.64 -2.76
N GLY A 88 8.85 -8.15 -1.75
CA GLY A 88 9.48 -8.60 -0.51
C GLY A 88 9.42 -7.60 0.63
N HIS A 89 8.55 -6.60 0.56
CA HIS A 89 8.43 -5.57 1.58
C HIS A 89 7.35 -5.87 2.63
N ILE A 90 7.53 -5.28 3.82
CA ILE A 90 6.53 -5.24 4.89
C ILE A 90 6.38 -3.78 5.32
N PRO A 91 5.19 -3.17 5.23
CA PRO A 91 5.00 -1.81 5.67
C PRO A 91 4.78 -1.70 7.17
N VAL A 92 5.41 -0.69 7.78
CA VAL A 92 5.18 -0.28 9.15
C VAL A 92 4.86 1.21 9.13
N VAL A 93 3.64 1.57 9.45
CA VAL A 93 3.20 2.97 9.45
C VAL A 93 3.56 3.57 10.80
N GLU A 94 4.51 4.50 10.79
CA GLU A 94 5.01 5.17 12.01
C GLU A 94 4.24 6.42 12.37
N GLN A 95 3.69 7.10 11.35
CA GLN A 95 2.77 8.22 11.52
C GLN A 95 1.63 8.01 10.53
N ALA A 96 0.40 8.35 10.93
CA ALA A 96 -0.79 8.17 10.11
C ALA A 96 -0.51 8.62 8.67
N LEU A 97 -0.73 7.73 7.72
CA LEU A 97 -0.20 7.81 6.36
C LEU A 97 -1.29 8.15 5.36
N GLU A 98 -0.98 9.06 4.44
CA GLU A 98 -1.73 9.22 3.22
C GLU A 98 -0.77 9.16 2.04
N VAL A 99 -1.07 8.29 1.07
CA VAL A 99 -0.23 8.08 -0.11
C VAL A 99 -1.06 8.07 -1.38
N VAL A 100 -0.42 8.44 -2.49
CA VAL A 100 -0.88 8.07 -3.83
C VAL A 100 -0.01 6.90 -4.27
N GLU A 101 -0.63 5.80 -4.71
CA GLU A 101 0.11 4.58 -5.01
C GLU A 101 -0.40 3.93 -6.29
N PHE A 102 0.54 3.47 -7.10
CA PHE A 102 0.28 2.80 -8.37
C PHE A 102 0.84 1.39 -8.30
N SER A 103 0.04 0.41 -8.72
CA SER A 103 0.44 -1.00 -8.67
C SER A 103 -0.03 -1.71 -9.94
N PRO A 104 0.75 -2.66 -10.48
CA PRO A 104 0.26 -3.50 -11.57
C PRO A 104 -1.01 -4.23 -11.11
N LEU A 105 -2.08 -4.13 -11.90
CA LEU A 105 -3.39 -4.61 -11.48
C LEU A 105 -3.41 -6.11 -11.17
N ALA A 106 -2.79 -6.93 -12.03
CA ALA A 106 -2.76 -8.37 -11.81
C ALA A 106 -2.07 -8.75 -10.49
N ASP A 107 -0.92 -8.14 -10.20
CA ASP A 107 -0.19 -8.38 -8.95
C ASP A 107 -0.98 -7.86 -7.75
N TYR A 108 -1.61 -6.69 -7.90
CA TYR A 108 -2.42 -6.10 -6.85
C TYR A 108 -3.62 -6.99 -6.49
N GLU A 109 -4.35 -7.48 -7.51
CA GLU A 109 -5.51 -8.34 -7.29
C GLU A 109 -5.12 -9.66 -6.61
N LYS A 110 -4.01 -10.25 -7.02
CA LYS A 110 -3.49 -11.49 -6.41
C LYS A 110 -3.15 -11.27 -4.94
N THR A 111 -2.50 -10.17 -4.62
CA THR A 111 -2.10 -9.84 -3.24
C THR A 111 -3.32 -9.54 -2.37
N THR A 112 -4.25 -8.70 -2.85
CA THR A 112 -5.45 -8.37 -2.07
C THR A 112 -6.34 -9.57 -1.85
N ALA A 113 -6.44 -10.48 -2.83
CA ALA A 113 -7.19 -11.74 -2.65
C ALA A 113 -6.59 -12.58 -1.50
N ALA A 114 -5.27 -12.64 -1.40
CA ALA A 114 -4.59 -13.36 -0.31
C ALA A 114 -4.81 -12.65 1.04
N LEU A 115 -4.71 -11.32 1.08
CA LEU A 115 -4.89 -10.55 2.32
C LEU A 115 -6.32 -10.60 2.85
N MET A 116 -7.31 -10.61 1.96
CA MET A 116 -8.72 -10.55 2.31
C MET A 116 -9.40 -11.92 2.35
N GLY A 117 -8.66 -12.94 1.98
CA GLY A 117 -9.15 -14.33 1.95
C GLY A 117 -9.16 -15.04 3.28
#